data_630d19a15f5871d0eedf6d5c1609d389
#
_entry.id   630d19a15f5871d0eedf6d5c1609d389
#
_cell.length_a   1.000
_cell.length_b   1.000
_cell.length_c   1.000
_cell.angle_alpha   90.00
_cell.angle_beta   90.00
_cell.angle_gamma   90.00
#
_symmetry.space_group_name_H-M   'P 1'
#
loop_
_entity.id
_entity.type
_entity.pdbx_description
1 polymer ?
#
loop_
_entity_poly.entity_id
_entity_poly.type
_entity_poly.pdbx_seq_one_letter_code
_entity_poly.pdbx_strand_id
1 'polypeptide(L)'
;KPNFAPSGLLAAATNTVKNADGTSTLLKYNEPPEARKPLVGWRLYVFKGDEQLELLHIQRQSAYLIGRDRTVADIPLEHPSCSKQHAVIQYRLVQQKDEFGGSKAVIKPFVIDLESTNGTHVNGEAIPTSRYYELKASDVLKFGTSNREYVLLHDEVS
;
A
#
# COMPACT_ATOMS: atom_id res chain seq x y z
N LYS A 1 13.91 6.50 -18.81
CA LYS A 1 12.51 6.60 -19.20
C LYS A 1 11.60 6.01 -18.16
N PRO A 2 10.55 6.72 -17.79
CA PRO A 2 9.58 6.14 -16.87
C PRO A 2 8.96 4.90 -17.49
N ASN A 3 8.88 3.87 -16.73
CA ASN A 3 8.18 2.68 -17.15
C ASN A 3 6.70 2.90 -16.90
N PHE A 4 5.95 3.12 -17.97
CA PHE A 4 4.52 3.35 -17.86
C PHE A 4 3.74 2.06 -17.65
N ALA A 5 4.38 0.92 -17.88
CA ALA A 5 3.76 -0.33 -17.46
C ALA A 5 3.82 -0.38 -15.94
N PRO A 6 2.73 -0.68 -15.25
CA PRO A 6 2.76 -0.84 -13.82
C PRO A 6 3.77 -1.91 -13.43
N SER A 7 4.36 -1.78 -12.25
CA SER A 7 5.31 -2.76 -11.76
C SER A 7 4.59 -3.92 -11.10
N GLY A 8 5.26 -5.08 -11.05
CA GLY A 8 4.77 -6.26 -10.34
C GLY A 8 3.46 -6.79 -10.88
N LEU A 9 2.66 -7.34 -9.99
CA LEU A 9 1.41 -8.01 -10.36
C LEU A 9 0.35 -7.03 -10.84
N LEU A 10 0.47 -5.76 -10.48
CA LEU A 10 -0.49 -4.76 -10.93
C LEU A 10 -0.25 -4.32 -12.37
N ALA A 11 0.72 -4.90 -13.03
CA ALA A 11 1.13 -4.53 -14.38
C ALA A 11 0.28 -5.14 -15.48
N ALA A 12 -0.55 -6.12 -15.19
CA ALA A 12 -1.27 -6.85 -16.20
C ALA A 12 -2.27 -5.94 -16.92
N ALA A 13 -2.20 -5.88 -18.25
CA ALA A 13 -3.12 -5.06 -19.04
C ALA A 13 -4.57 -5.46 -18.81
N THR A 14 -4.83 -6.73 -18.55
CA THR A 14 -6.15 -7.26 -18.26
C THR A 14 -6.47 -7.29 -16.78
N ASN A 15 -5.52 -6.86 -15.92
CA ASN A 15 -5.62 -6.99 -14.47
C ASN A 15 -5.83 -8.43 -14.02
N THR A 16 -5.28 -9.37 -14.75
CA THR A 16 -5.46 -10.79 -14.44
C THR A 16 -4.10 -11.40 -14.14
N VAL A 17 -4.04 -12.15 -13.04
CA VAL A 17 -2.84 -12.90 -12.65
C VAL A 17 -3.15 -14.39 -12.76
N LYS A 18 -2.29 -15.12 -13.45
CA LYS A 18 -2.39 -16.56 -13.52
C LYS A 18 -1.79 -17.19 -12.27
N ASN A 19 -2.57 -18.05 -11.63
CA ASN A 19 -2.13 -18.77 -10.45
C ASN A 19 -1.42 -20.05 -10.85
N ALA A 20 -0.68 -20.64 -9.91
CA ALA A 20 0.08 -21.85 -10.16
C ALA A 20 -0.82 -23.05 -10.48
N ASP A 21 -2.07 -23.06 -10.01
CA ASP A 21 -3.01 -24.13 -10.25
C ASP A 21 -3.78 -23.99 -11.57
N GLY A 22 -3.42 -23.02 -12.39
CA GLY A 22 -4.09 -22.79 -13.69
C GLY A 22 -5.28 -21.87 -13.63
N THR A 23 -5.73 -21.45 -12.44
CA THR A 23 -6.80 -20.47 -12.32
C THR A 23 -6.26 -19.07 -12.53
N SER A 24 -7.15 -18.08 -12.62
CA SER A 24 -6.78 -16.68 -12.76
C SER A 24 -7.44 -15.85 -11.68
N THR A 25 -6.73 -14.82 -11.22
CA THR A 25 -7.26 -13.87 -10.26
C THR A 25 -7.34 -12.51 -10.93
N LEU A 26 -8.51 -11.88 -10.88
CA LEU A 26 -8.70 -10.53 -11.40
C LEU A 26 -8.28 -9.53 -10.34
N LEU A 27 -7.38 -8.63 -10.69
CA LEU A 27 -6.94 -7.57 -9.79
C LEU A 27 -7.96 -6.44 -9.80
N LYS A 28 -8.32 -5.97 -8.61
CA LYS A 28 -9.29 -4.88 -8.45
C LYS A 28 -8.70 -3.51 -8.74
N TYR A 29 -7.38 -3.40 -8.75
CA TYR A 29 -6.72 -2.11 -8.71
C TYR A 29 -5.76 -1.95 -9.89
N ASN A 30 -5.76 -0.76 -10.48
CA ASN A 30 -4.79 -0.33 -11.47
C ASN A 30 -3.99 0.83 -10.90
N GLU A 31 -2.67 0.82 -11.10
CA GLU A 31 -1.86 1.97 -10.70
C GLU A 31 -2.19 3.19 -11.54
N PRO A 32 -2.15 4.39 -10.94
CA PRO A 32 -2.41 5.62 -11.69
C PRO A 32 -1.19 5.99 -12.53
N PRO A 33 -1.38 6.88 -13.54
CA PRO A 33 -0.25 7.32 -14.38
C PRO A 33 0.88 7.97 -13.60
N GLU A 34 0.58 8.60 -12.47
CA GLU A 34 1.59 9.26 -11.64
C GLU A 34 2.29 8.31 -10.66
N ALA A 35 2.07 6.99 -10.78
CA ALA A 35 2.75 6.01 -9.92
C ALA A 35 4.27 6.10 -10.13
N ARG A 36 5.02 6.06 -9.03
CA ARG A 36 6.49 6.11 -9.05
C ARG A 36 7.03 5.24 -7.93
N LYS A 37 8.20 4.67 -8.16
CA LYS A 37 8.93 4.03 -7.06
C LYS A 37 9.44 5.10 -6.11
N PRO A 38 9.44 4.84 -4.80
CA PRO A 38 9.95 5.82 -3.85
C PRO A 38 11.47 5.95 -3.94
N LEU A 39 11.98 7.12 -3.57
CA LEU A 39 13.42 7.36 -3.46
C LEU A 39 13.90 7.15 -2.03
N VAL A 40 12.99 7.08 -1.09
CA VAL A 40 13.26 6.94 0.34
C VAL A 40 13.00 5.50 0.74
N GLY A 41 13.78 5.00 1.70
CA GLY A 41 13.66 3.62 2.15
C GLY A 41 12.51 3.42 3.13
N TRP A 42 11.30 3.38 2.64
CA TRP A 42 10.13 3.17 3.47
C TRP A 42 10.06 1.73 4.00
N ARG A 43 9.58 1.60 5.24
CA ARG A 43 9.44 0.31 5.92
C ARG A 43 8.16 0.28 6.72
N LEU A 44 7.61 -0.92 6.86
CA LEU A 44 6.49 -1.18 7.78
C LEU A 44 7.00 -2.11 8.88
N TYR A 45 6.87 -1.65 10.11
CA TYR A 45 7.14 -2.47 11.28
C TYR A 45 5.82 -3.07 11.72
N VAL A 46 5.75 -4.39 11.81
CA VAL A 46 4.53 -5.10 12.12
C VAL A 46 4.56 -5.53 13.58
N PHE A 47 3.58 -5.08 14.34
CA PHE A 47 3.47 -5.37 15.77
C PHE A 47 2.17 -6.09 16.09
N LYS A 48 2.22 -6.91 17.11
CA LYS A 48 1.04 -7.44 17.78
C LYS A 48 1.22 -7.15 19.26
N GLY A 49 0.48 -6.14 19.76
CA GLY A 49 0.75 -5.62 21.09
C GLY A 49 2.15 -5.04 21.15
N ASP A 50 2.95 -5.50 22.10
CA ASP A 50 4.33 -5.03 22.26
C ASP A 50 5.34 -5.84 21.47
N GLU A 51 4.89 -6.90 20.80
CA GLU A 51 5.79 -7.80 20.09
C GLU A 51 5.95 -7.38 18.65
N GLN A 52 7.18 -7.13 18.21
CA GLN A 52 7.48 -6.89 16.80
C GLN A 52 7.56 -8.23 16.09
N LEU A 53 6.68 -8.42 15.11
CA LEU A 53 6.60 -9.69 14.36
C LEU A 53 7.46 -9.68 13.11
N GLU A 54 7.47 -8.55 12.37
CA GLU A 54 8.12 -8.47 11.08
C GLU A 54 8.59 -7.05 10.81
N LEU A 55 9.53 -6.94 9.89
CA LEU A 55 9.95 -5.68 9.29
C LEU A 55 9.83 -5.86 7.77
N LEU A 56 8.99 -5.06 7.15
CA LEU A 56 8.75 -5.14 5.71
C LEU A 56 9.37 -3.94 5.01
N HIS A 57 10.25 -4.22 4.06
CA HIS A 57 10.82 -3.17 3.22
C HIS A 57 9.90 -2.93 2.04
N ILE A 58 9.35 -1.71 1.93
CA ILE A 58 8.36 -1.37 0.90
C ILE A 58 8.87 -0.24 0.02
N GLN A 59 10.08 -0.40 -0.52
CA GLN A 59 10.71 0.64 -1.31
C GLN A 59 11.06 0.20 -2.74
N ARG A 60 10.79 -1.05 -3.08
CA ARG A 60 11.26 -1.59 -4.37
C ARG A 60 10.21 -1.55 -5.45
N GLN A 61 8.97 -1.34 -5.09
CA GLN A 61 7.85 -1.27 -6.02
C GLN A 61 7.12 0.04 -5.87
N SER A 62 6.42 0.44 -6.92
CA SER A 62 5.58 1.62 -6.87
C SER A 62 4.30 1.38 -6.08
N ALA A 63 3.88 0.12 -5.96
CA ALA A 63 2.67 -0.23 -5.22
C ALA A 63 2.81 -1.59 -4.55
N TYR A 64 2.10 -1.76 -3.43
CA TYR A 64 2.06 -3.01 -2.67
C TYR A 64 0.60 -3.36 -2.39
N LEU A 65 0.17 -4.50 -2.91
CA LEU A 65 -1.17 -5.01 -2.68
C LEU A 65 -1.20 -5.74 -1.34
N ILE A 66 -2.17 -5.40 -0.51
CA ILE A 66 -2.34 -5.93 0.83
C ILE A 66 -3.64 -6.71 0.87
N GLY A 67 -3.59 -7.98 1.29
CA GLY A 67 -4.80 -8.78 1.35
C GLY A 67 -4.56 -10.21 1.77
N ARG A 68 -5.66 -10.97 1.91
CA ARG A 68 -5.61 -12.37 2.33
C ARG A 68 -5.20 -13.32 1.22
N ASP A 69 -5.38 -12.92 -0.04
CA ASP A 69 -5.09 -13.81 -1.17
C ASP A 69 -3.59 -13.82 -1.43
N ARG A 70 -2.92 -14.86 -0.96
CA ARG A 70 -1.46 -14.99 -1.07
C ARG A 70 -0.97 -15.12 -2.49
N THR A 71 -1.85 -15.44 -3.44
CA THR A 71 -1.43 -15.56 -4.84
C THR A 71 -1.16 -14.22 -5.49
N VAL A 72 -1.73 -13.14 -4.95
CA VAL A 72 -1.54 -11.81 -5.55
C VAL A 72 -1.03 -10.76 -4.54
N ALA A 73 -1.19 -10.99 -3.23
CA ALA A 73 -0.81 -9.99 -2.24
C ALA A 73 0.70 -9.92 -2.07
N ASP A 74 1.23 -8.70 -2.11
CA ASP A 74 2.62 -8.43 -1.75
C ASP A 74 2.78 -8.49 -0.23
N ILE A 75 1.77 -8.04 0.49
CA ILE A 75 1.73 -8.08 1.96
C ILE A 75 0.52 -8.92 2.34
N PRO A 76 0.73 -10.21 2.64
CA PRO A 76 -0.39 -11.07 2.97
C PRO A 76 -0.91 -10.81 4.38
N LEU A 77 -2.22 -10.76 4.49
CA LEU A 77 -2.93 -10.66 5.76
C LEU A 77 -3.50 -12.03 6.12
N GLU A 78 -3.41 -12.40 7.39
CA GLU A 78 -3.85 -13.74 7.81
C GLU A 78 -5.15 -13.74 8.56
N HIS A 79 -5.71 -12.58 8.88
CA HIS A 79 -6.93 -12.49 9.67
C HIS A 79 -8.16 -12.63 8.78
N PRO A 80 -9.16 -13.44 9.19
CA PRO A 80 -10.34 -13.68 8.35
C PRO A 80 -11.22 -12.46 8.13
N SER A 81 -11.11 -11.43 8.96
CA SER A 81 -11.84 -10.19 8.74
C SER A 81 -11.31 -9.37 7.57
N CYS A 82 -10.14 -9.72 7.06
CA CYS A 82 -9.52 -8.98 5.96
C CYS A 82 -10.00 -9.51 4.62
N SER A 83 -10.17 -8.62 3.66
CA SER A 83 -10.57 -8.98 2.31
C SER A 83 -9.40 -9.59 1.55
N LYS A 84 -9.70 -10.39 0.52
CA LYS A 84 -8.66 -11.02 -0.30
C LYS A 84 -7.76 -9.98 -0.95
N GLN A 85 -8.34 -8.92 -1.49
CA GLN A 85 -7.64 -7.75 -1.96
C GLN A 85 -8.19 -6.59 -1.16
N HIS A 86 -7.45 -6.18 -0.13
CA HIS A 86 -7.99 -5.31 0.90
C HIS A 86 -7.64 -3.84 0.68
N ALA A 87 -6.37 -3.57 0.43
CA ALA A 87 -5.87 -2.21 0.29
C ALA A 87 -4.59 -2.23 -0.53
N VAL A 88 -4.16 -1.05 -0.97
CA VAL A 88 -2.88 -0.88 -1.67
C VAL A 88 -2.14 0.30 -1.04
N ILE A 89 -0.84 0.12 -0.82
CA ILE A 89 0.05 1.25 -0.58
C ILE A 89 0.60 1.64 -1.94
N GLN A 90 0.32 2.89 -2.34
CA GLN A 90 0.71 3.43 -3.64
C GLN A 90 1.59 4.63 -3.46
N TYR A 91 2.76 4.62 -4.10
CA TYR A 91 3.60 5.80 -4.18
C TYR A 91 3.21 6.59 -5.42
N ARG A 92 3.03 7.89 -5.24
CA ARG A 92 2.55 8.77 -6.31
C ARG A 92 3.39 10.03 -6.35
N LEU A 93 3.68 10.48 -7.57
CA LEU A 93 4.29 11.78 -7.81
C LEU A 93 3.20 12.84 -7.73
N VAL A 94 3.31 13.74 -6.75
CA VAL A 94 2.30 14.76 -6.52
C VAL A 94 2.98 16.12 -6.37
N GLN A 95 2.22 17.18 -6.59
CA GLN A 95 2.72 18.53 -6.40
C GLN A 95 2.57 18.92 -4.93
N GLN A 96 3.65 19.47 -4.37
CA GLN A 96 3.64 19.97 -3.02
C GLN A 96 3.99 21.43 -3.03
N LYS A 97 3.13 22.28 -2.46
CA LYS A 97 3.39 23.69 -2.34
C LYS A 97 4.39 23.96 -1.23
N ASP A 98 5.32 24.87 -1.48
CA ASP A 98 6.23 25.33 -0.46
C ASP A 98 5.69 26.59 0.21
N GLU A 99 6.38 27.07 1.24
CA GLU A 99 5.92 28.23 2.02
C GLU A 99 6.07 29.54 1.27
N PHE A 100 6.73 29.53 0.12
CA PHE A 100 6.93 30.73 -0.68
C PHE A 100 6.02 30.80 -1.91
N GLY A 101 5.01 29.94 -1.97
CA GLY A 101 4.06 29.92 -3.07
C GLY A 101 4.50 29.13 -4.29
N GLY A 102 5.71 28.58 -4.29
CA GLY A 102 6.14 27.68 -5.34
C GLY A 102 5.62 26.27 -5.13
N SER A 103 5.87 25.40 -6.11
CA SER A 103 5.51 23.99 -5.96
C SER A 103 6.62 23.14 -6.55
N LYS A 104 6.72 21.92 -6.03
CA LYS A 104 7.64 20.91 -6.56
C LYS A 104 6.98 19.57 -6.58
N ALA A 105 7.43 18.72 -7.48
CA ALA A 105 6.94 17.34 -7.57
C ALA A 105 7.66 16.48 -6.54
N VAL A 106 6.92 15.75 -5.73
CA VAL A 106 7.48 14.84 -4.72
C VAL A 106 6.74 13.52 -4.78
N ILE A 107 7.44 12.45 -4.42
CA ILE A 107 6.85 11.11 -4.36
C ILE A 107 6.43 10.87 -2.92
N LYS A 108 5.15 10.56 -2.73
CA LYS A 108 4.59 10.34 -1.40
C LYS A 108 3.86 9.01 -1.34
N PRO A 109 3.82 8.38 -0.16
CA PRO A 109 3.04 7.17 0.04
C PRO A 109 1.58 7.50 0.33
N PHE A 110 0.70 6.70 -0.27
CA PHE A 110 -0.74 6.76 -0.03
C PHE A 110 -1.25 5.36 0.22
N VAL A 111 -2.32 5.25 0.98
CA VAL A 111 -3.06 4.00 1.08
C VAL A 111 -4.45 4.21 0.48
N ILE A 112 -4.94 3.19 -0.22
CA ILE A 112 -6.29 3.19 -0.77
C ILE A 112 -6.96 1.90 -0.36
N ASP A 113 -8.13 2.01 0.27
CA ASP A 113 -8.95 0.86 0.63
C ASP A 113 -9.73 0.42 -0.59
N LEU A 114 -9.69 -0.87 -0.91
CA LEU A 114 -10.31 -1.43 -2.11
C LEU A 114 -11.74 -1.92 -1.80
N GLU A 115 -12.53 -1.09 -1.14
CA GLU A 115 -13.89 -1.45 -0.73
C GLU A 115 -13.90 -2.73 0.11
N SER A 116 -12.98 -2.79 1.05
CA SER A 116 -12.88 -3.95 1.93
C SER A 116 -14.12 -4.08 2.80
N THR A 117 -14.40 -5.30 3.23
CA THR A 117 -15.59 -5.57 4.03
C THR A 117 -15.55 -4.87 5.38
N ASN A 118 -14.41 -4.85 6.02
CA ASN A 118 -14.30 -4.35 7.39
C ASN A 118 -13.40 -3.12 7.53
N GLY A 119 -12.96 -2.54 6.42
CA GLY A 119 -12.28 -1.24 6.41
C GLY A 119 -10.80 -1.29 6.66
N THR A 120 -10.17 -0.18 6.38
CA THR A 120 -8.76 0.11 6.65
C THR A 120 -8.71 1.32 7.58
N HIS A 121 -7.84 1.27 8.57
CA HIS A 121 -7.74 2.31 9.59
C HIS A 121 -6.33 2.89 9.62
N VAL A 122 -6.25 4.20 9.74
CA VAL A 122 -4.98 4.91 9.92
C VAL A 122 -5.09 5.70 11.22
N ASN A 123 -4.18 5.43 12.15
CA ASN A 123 -4.16 6.06 13.46
C ASN A 123 -5.50 5.94 14.18
N GLY A 124 -6.13 4.77 14.06
CA GLY A 124 -7.38 4.48 14.77
C GLY A 124 -8.64 4.94 14.08
N GLU A 125 -8.56 5.58 12.92
CA GLU A 125 -9.72 6.10 12.20
C GLU A 125 -9.89 5.40 10.87
N ALA A 126 -11.12 5.01 10.55
CA ALA A 126 -11.43 4.41 9.27
C ALA A 126 -11.24 5.43 8.14
N ILE A 127 -10.50 5.04 7.11
CA ILE A 127 -10.31 5.93 5.95
C ILE A 127 -11.46 5.71 4.96
N PRO A 128 -11.75 6.72 4.11
CA PRO A 128 -12.74 6.53 3.05
C PRO A 128 -12.31 5.44 2.08
N THR A 129 -13.28 4.71 1.54
CA THR A 129 -12.98 3.68 0.55
C THR A 129 -12.69 4.29 -0.82
N SER A 130 -11.84 3.61 -1.59
CA SER A 130 -11.57 3.96 -2.99
C SER A 130 -10.98 5.36 -3.18
N ARG A 131 -10.32 5.88 -2.16
CA ARG A 131 -9.68 7.19 -2.21
C ARG A 131 -8.26 7.08 -1.67
N TYR A 132 -7.35 7.80 -2.29
CA TYR A 132 -5.98 7.88 -1.79
C TYR A 132 -5.96 8.69 -0.50
N TYR A 133 -5.41 8.08 0.54
CA TYR A 133 -5.21 8.72 1.82
C TYR A 133 -3.70 8.86 2.03
N GLU A 134 -3.23 10.09 2.19
CA GLU A 134 -1.79 10.33 2.32
C GLU A 134 -1.27 9.78 3.63
N LEU A 135 -0.16 9.03 3.55
CA LEU A 135 0.51 8.49 4.73
C LEU A 135 1.71 9.33 5.09
N LYS A 136 2.02 9.36 6.38
CA LYS A 136 3.18 10.08 6.90
C LYS A 136 3.98 9.13 7.78
N ALA A 137 5.25 9.48 7.99
CA ALA A 137 6.09 8.72 8.92
C ALA A 137 5.39 8.63 10.28
N SER A 138 5.47 7.46 10.88
CA SER A 138 4.87 7.10 12.17
C SER A 138 3.37 6.81 12.11
N ASP A 139 2.74 6.88 10.95
CA ASP A 139 1.34 6.46 10.84
C ASP A 139 1.23 4.97 11.12
N VAL A 140 0.13 4.60 11.78
CA VAL A 140 -0.16 3.21 12.16
C VAL A 140 -1.38 2.74 11.37
N LEU A 141 -1.20 1.69 10.58
CA LEU A 141 -2.27 1.10 9.77
C LEU A 141 -2.80 -0.17 10.44
N LYS A 142 -4.12 -0.35 10.34
CA LYS A 142 -4.77 -1.59 10.75
C LYS A 142 -5.79 -1.97 9.68
N PHE A 143 -5.96 -3.27 9.49
CA PHE A 143 -6.80 -3.80 8.42
C PHE A 143 -7.88 -4.69 9.02
N GLY A 144 -9.15 -4.42 8.67
CA GLY A 144 -10.27 -5.17 9.20
C GLY A 144 -10.32 -5.07 10.73
N THR A 145 -10.57 -6.18 11.39
CA THR A 145 -10.57 -6.25 12.85
C THR A 145 -9.32 -6.96 13.38
N SER A 146 -8.31 -7.12 12.54
CA SER A 146 -7.04 -7.68 12.99
C SER A 146 -6.40 -6.75 14.01
N ASN A 147 -5.73 -7.33 15.01
CA ASN A 147 -5.03 -6.55 16.03
C ASN A 147 -3.58 -6.28 15.68
N ARG A 148 -3.11 -6.68 14.50
CA ARG A 148 -1.77 -6.32 14.06
C ARG A 148 -1.73 -4.86 13.65
N GLU A 149 -0.64 -4.20 14.01
CA GLU A 149 -0.41 -2.80 13.67
C GLU A 149 0.79 -2.70 12.75
N TYR A 150 0.66 -1.88 11.71
CA TYR A 150 1.71 -1.67 10.73
C TYR A 150 2.16 -0.21 10.83
N VAL A 151 3.37 -0.02 11.36
CA VAL A 151 3.91 1.33 11.60
C VAL A 151 4.82 1.71 10.45
N LEU A 152 4.51 2.83 9.79
CA LEU A 152 5.24 3.30 8.63
C LEU A 152 6.39 4.21 9.07
N LEU A 153 7.60 3.86 8.67
CA LEU A 153 8.79 4.67 8.95
C LEU A 153 9.70 4.68 7.73
N HIS A 154 10.68 5.54 7.72
CA HIS A 154 11.68 5.57 6.65
C HIS A 154 13.06 5.95 7.21
N ASP A 155 14.08 5.76 6.37
CA ASP A 155 15.48 5.89 6.80
C ASP A 155 15.86 7.27 7.31
N GLU A 156 15.20 8.30 6.81
CA GLU A 156 15.56 9.67 7.15
C GLU A 156 14.92 10.15 8.44
N VAL A 157 14.11 9.31 9.08
CA VAL A 157 13.49 9.62 10.37
C VAL A 157 14.29 8.92 11.45
N SER A 158 14.90 9.71 12.28
CA SER A 158 15.70 9.20 13.39
C SER A 158 14.84 8.72 14.52
#